data_c01da548eedd459c895da5bcb2de1262
#
_entry.id   c01da548eedd459c895da5bcb2de1262
#
_cell.length_a   1.000
_cell.length_b   1.000
_cell.length_c   1.000
_cell.angle_alpha   90.00
_cell.angle_beta   90.00
_cell.angle_gamma   90.00
#
_symmetry.space_group_name_H-M   'P 1'
#
loop_
_entity.id
_entity.type
_entity.pdbx_description
1 polymer ?
#
loop_
_entity_poly.entity_id
_entity_poly.type
_entity_poly.pdbx_seq_one_letter_code
_entity_poly.pdbx_strand_id
1 'polypeptide(L)'
;MKKIAVYIMRLGLEIIYLFMKLFPAKENKVLFLSRQSDRLTEDFRDTQELLLKKRPDAEIVTICHRLEGAGSGGLASFAATTLRSMYHMATSSVCVLDAYWPAVSILHHKKSLTVIQMWHALGKIKQSGYQTLGKESGRNSDMARLMKMHKNYDYIIAGGRAWNPFYCKSFDTTEDKLINCGLPRIDHLLNTAEENRRSVLGAYPEFKDRTVVLYAPTFRRNIELHWEELADRLTEEENVAFIVKSHPNQQLVTDNPQVYTCDEFKAVDLLSSCDYLVTDYSAIAIEGAVLSRPTYYYVYDYEEYREKNGMNIDLFEEMPGCVFRTADDLAKVIMSGKYNYEALENYRKKYLPEKLGTSTEQITELIIDNMRK
;
A
#
# COMPACT_ATOMS: atom_id res chain seq x y z
N MET A 1 -32.17 5.12 13.92
CA MET A 1 -32.42 3.87 13.15
C MET A 1 -31.12 3.22 12.67
N LYS A 2 -30.20 3.89 11.92
CA LYS A 2 -28.96 3.26 11.40
C LYS A 2 -28.06 2.63 12.48
N LYS A 3 -27.89 3.27 13.66
CA LYS A 3 -27.05 2.71 14.75
C LYS A 3 -27.62 1.41 15.32
N ILE A 4 -28.94 1.34 15.53
CA ILE A 4 -29.62 0.14 16.05
C ILE A 4 -29.46 -1.02 15.06
N ALA A 5 -29.65 -0.78 13.76
CA ALA A 5 -29.45 -1.81 12.74
C ALA A 5 -28.04 -2.38 12.74
N VAL A 6 -27.00 -1.54 12.95
CA VAL A 6 -25.60 -2.01 13.06
C VAL A 6 -25.39 -2.87 14.32
N TYR A 7 -25.99 -2.50 15.46
CA TYR A 7 -25.91 -3.33 16.68
C TYR A 7 -26.59 -4.70 16.48
N ILE A 8 -27.78 -4.73 15.86
CA ILE A 8 -28.49 -5.98 15.56
C ILE A 8 -27.65 -6.85 14.61
N MET A 9 -27.12 -6.26 13.54
CA MET A 9 -26.23 -6.97 12.61
C MET A 9 -25.01 -7.56 13.34
N ARG A 10 -24.30 -6.77 14.16
CA ARG A 10 -23.14 -7.24 14.92
C ARG A 10 -23.51 -8.38 15.87
N LEU A 11 -24.64 -8.27 16.58
CA LEU A 11 -25.11 -9.33 17.47
C LEU A 11 -25.42 -10.62 16.67
N GLY A 12 -26.09 -10.50 15.52
CA GLY A 12 -26.35 -11.64 14.64
C GLY A 12 -25.07 -12.31 14.15
N LEU A 13 -24.09 -11.52 13.69
CA LEU A 13 -22.80 -12.06 13.26
C LEU A 13 -22.04 -12.72 14.43
N GLU A 14 -22.07 -12.15 15.63
CA GLU A 14 -21.46 -12.74 16.82
C GLU A 14 -22.08 -14.08 17.20
N ILE A 15 -23.42 -14.19 17.15
CA ILE A 15 -24.13 -15.45 17.41
C ILE A 15 -23.70 -16.51 16.39
N ILE A 16 -23.70 -16.21 15.10
CA ILE A 16 -23.26 -17.10 14.05
C ILE A 16 -21.81 -17.55 14.30
N TYR A 17 -20.93 -16.58 14.67
CA TYR A 17 -19.54 -16.85 14.90
C TYR A 17 -19.30 -17.73 16.15
N LEU A 18 -20.13 -17.61 17.18
CA LEU A 18 -20.11 -18.51 18.34
C LEU A 18 -20.32 -19.96 17.93
N PHE A 19 -21.27 -20.25 17.03
CA PHE A 19 -21.44 -21.60 16.50
C PHE A 19 -20.23 -22.04 15.65
N MET A 20 -19.67 -21.16 14.83
CA MET A 20 -18.47 -21.48 14.05
C MET A 20 -17.25 -21.77 14.95
N LYS A 21 -17.15 -21.16 16.12
CA LYS A 21 -16.09 -21.44 17.10
C LYS A 21 -16.18 -22.85 17.74
N LEU A 22 -17.26 -23.57 17.57
CA LEU A 22 -17.36 -24.99 18.00
C LEU A 22 -16.48 -25.91 17.13
N PHE A 23 -16.20 -25.52 15.89
CA PHE A 23 -15.25 -26.27 15.06
C PHE A 23 -13.82 -26.11 15.60
N PRO A 24 -13.00 -27.18 15.62
CA PRO A 24 -11.64 -27.11 16.09
C PRO A 24 -10.80 -26.18 15.23
N ALA A 25 -9.91 -25.42 15.85
CA ALA A 25 -8.89 -24.67 15.13
C ALA A 25 -7.76 -25.64 14.74
N LYS A 26 -7.24 -25.49 13.52
CA LYS A 26 -6.09 -26.22 13.02
C LYS A 26 -4.84 -25.37 13.23
N GLU A 27 -3.84 -25.92 13.91
CA GLU A 27 -2.58 -25.24 14.24
C GLU A 27 -1.78 -24.85 12.99
N ASN A 28 -1.87 -25.63 11.92
CA ASN A 28 -1.16 -25.39 10.66
C ASN A 28 -1.98 -24.58 9.63
N LYS A 29 -3.13 -24.02 10.01
CA LYS A 29 -3.98 -23.29 9.07
C LYS A 29 -3.78 -21.80 9.17
N VAL A 30 -3.48 -21.17 8.03
CA VAL A 30 -3.27 -19.74 7.88
C VAL A 30 -4.28 -19.14 6.90
N LEU A 31 -5.00 -18.12 7.33
CA LEU A 31 -5.98 -17.40 6.52
C LEU A 31 -5.38 -16.07 6.04
N PHE A 32 -5.44 -15.82 4.73
CA PHE A 32 -5.08 -14.52 4.13
C PHE A 32 -6.35 -13.82 3.63
N LEU A 33 -6.51 -12.55 4.03
CA LEU A 33 -7.67 -11.73 3.68
C LEU A 33 -7.21 -10.45 2.96
N SER A 34 -7.56 -10.31 1.67
CA SER A 34 -7.28 -9.11 0.88
C SER A 34 -8.57 -8.38 0.48
N ARG A 35 -8.53 -7.05 0.60
CA ARG A 35 -9.53 -6.14 0.02
C ARG A 35 -8.92 -5.17 -0.99
N GLN A 36 -7.66 -5.33 -1.33
CA GLN A 36 -6.96 -4.51 -2.30
C GLN A 36 -7.22 -4.98 -3.73
N SER A 37 -7.45 -6.26 -3.91
CA SER A 37 -7.62 -6.89 -5.22
C SER A 37 -8.53 -8.12 -5.09
N ASP A 38 -9.16 -8.52 -6.20
CA ASP A 38 -9.84 -9.81 -6.34
C ASP A 38 -8.85 -10.95 -6.69
N ARG A 39 -7.58 -10.59 -6.87
CA ARG A 39 -6.49 -11.52 -7.14
C ARG A 39 -5.49 -11.51 -5.97
N LEU A 40 -4.70 -12.57 -5.88
CA LEU A 40 -3.60 -12.67 -4.92
C LEU A 40 -2.61 -11.52 -5.14
N THR A 41 -2.35 -10.75 -4.08
CA THR A 41 -1.36 -9.65 -4.10
C THR A 41 0.06 -10.20 -4.05
N GLU A 42 1.03 -9.45 -4.55
CA GLU A 42 2.45 -9.85 -4.53
C GLU A 42 2.94 -10.10 -3.10
N ASP A 43 2.64 -9.19 -2.17
CA ASP A 43 3.01 -9.36 -0.77
C ASP A 43 2.50 -10.68 -0.18
N PHE A 44 1.26 -11.07 -0.51
CA PHE A 44 0.71 -12.34 -0.03
C PHE A 44 1.31 -13.54 -0.75
N ARG A 45 1.52 -13.45 -2.07
CA ARG A 45 2.12 -14.53 -2.85
C ARG A 45 3.51 -14.88 -2.32
N ASP A 46 4.39 -13.89 -2.19
CA ASP A 46 5.76 -14.10 -1.79
C ASP A 46 5.84 -14.66 -0.34
N THR A 47 4.95 -14.17 0.55
CA THR A 47 4.81 -14.72 1.90
C THR A 47 4.31 -16.16 1.88
N GLN A 48 3.30 -16.51 1.07
CA GLN A 48 2.74 -17.85 0.99
C GLN A 48 3.74 -18.85 0.39
N GLU A 49 4.47 -18.45 -0.64
CA GLU A 49 5.51 -19.29 -1.27
C GLU A 49 6.61 -19.64 -0.27
N LEU A 50 7.11 -18.66 0.48
CA LEU A 50 8.12 -18.90 1.49
C LEU A 50 7.56 -19.71 2.67
N LEU A 51 6.31 -19.45 3.08
CA LEU A 51 5.65 -20.23 4.12
C LEU A 51 5.54 -21.71 3.75
N LEU A 52 5.07 -22.01 2.53
CA LEU A 52 4.97 -23.41 2.06
C LEU A 52 6.34 -24.08 1.91
N LYS A 53 7.37 -23.32 1.55
CA LYS A 53 8.75 -23.84 1.50
C LYS A 53 9.28 -24.22 2.89
N LYS A 54 9.00 -23.40 3.93
CA LYS A 54 9.45 -23.66 5.31
C LYS A 54 8.52 -24.63 6.07
N ARG A 55 7.22 -24.62 5.75
CA ARG A 55 6.17 -25.43 6.37
C ARG A 55 5.27 -26.04 5.28
N PRO A 56 5.72 -27.15 4.65
CA PRO A 56 4.96 -27.82 3.60
C PRO A 56 3.60 -28.39 4.06
N ASP A 57 3.42 -28.55 5.38
CA ASP A 57 2.17 -28.95 6.02
C ASP A 57 1.16 -27.82 6.24
N ALA A 58 1.52 -26.57 5.93
CA ALA A 58 0.63 -25.44 6.13
C ALA A 58 -0.60 -25.50 5.22
N GLU A 59 -1.79 -25.38 5.82
CA GLU A 59 -3.07 -25.23 5.11
C GLU A 59 -3.32 -23.72 4.86
N ILE A 60 -3.11 -23.25 3.65
CA ILE A 60 -3.33 -21.86 3.28
C ILE A 60 -4.72 -21.66 2.70
N VAL A 61 -5.48 -20.72 3.26
CA VAL A 61 -6.74 -20.25 2.69
C VAL A 61 -6.61 -18.77 2.35
N THR A 62 -6.92 -18.40 1.10
CA THR A 62 -6.89 -17.01 0.66
C THR A 62 -8.26 -16.54 0.22
N ILE A 63 -8.69 -15.39 0.72
CA ILE A 63 -9.93 -14.71 0.33
C ILE A 63 -9.56 -13.33 -0.14
N CYS A 64 -9.63 -13.11 -1.45
CA CYS A 64 -9.46 -11.81 -2.10
C CYS A 64 -10.83 -11.32 -2.55
N HIS A 65 -11.23 -10.14 -2.10
CA HIS A 65 -12.51 -9.55 -2.48
C HIS A 65 -12.48 -8.02 -2.39
N ARG A 66 -12.39 -7.38 -3.53
CA ARG A 66 -12.50 -5.92 -3.63
C ARG A 66 -13.97 -5.52 -3.53
N LEU A 67 -14.26 -4.60 -2.63
CA LEU A 67 -15.62 -4.04 -2.53
C LEU A 67 -15.84 -3.05 -3.66
N GLU A 68 -16.51 -3.48 -4.71
CA GLU A 68 -17.03 -2.60 -5.76
C GLU A 68 -18.46 -2.24 -5.42
N GLY A 69 -18.78 -0.95 -5.45
CA GLY A 69 -20.09 -0.27 -5.52
C GLY A 69 -21.32 -0.90 -4.83
N ALA A 70 -22.23 -0.07 -4.40
CA ALA A 70 -23.45 -0.43 -3.66
C ALA A 70 -24.57 -1.05 -4.53
N GLY A 71 -24.27 -1.95 -5.47
CA GLY A 71 -25.29 -2.73 -6.19
C GLY A 71 -25.83 -3.91 -5.36
N SER A 72 -27.07 -4.37 -5.62
CA SER A 72 -27.69 -5.47 -4.90
C SER A 72 -26.91 -6.80 -4.96
N GLY A 73 -26.21 -7.06 -6.07
CA GLY A 73 -25.28 -8.19 -6.20
C GLY A 73 -24.05 -8.08 -5.30
N GLY A 74 -23.55 -6.86 -5.07
CA GLY A 74 -22.41 -6.60 -4.20
C GLY A 74 -22.69 -6.90 -2.72
N LEU A 75 -23.92 -6.66 -2.23
CA LEU A 75 -24.27 -6.91 -0.84
C LEU A 75 -24.35 -8.41 -0.53
N ALA A 76 -24.94 -9.22 -1.41
CA ALA A 76 -25.01 -10.67 -1.24
C ALA A 76 -23.61 -11.32 -1.30
N SER A 77 -22.78 -10.90 -2.24
CA SER A 77 -21.38 -11.34 -2.37
C SER A 77 -20.57 -10.96 -1.13
N PHE A 78 -20.74 -9.74 -0.63
CA PHE A 78 -20.08 -9.29 0.58
C PHE A 78 -20.51 -10.10 1.82
N ALA A 79 -21.82 -10.40 1.96
CA ALA A 79 -22.32 -11.22 3.05
C ALA A 79 -21.75 -12.63 2.99
N ALA A 80 -21.75 -13.27 1.81
CA ALA A 80 -21.17 -14.59 1.61
C ALA A 80 -19.66 -14.61 1.94
N THR A 81 -18.92 -13.62 1.45
CA THR A 81 -17.48 -13.48 1.75
C THR A 81 -17.24 -13.26 3.25
N THR A 82 -18.09 -12.47 3.90
CA THR A 82 -18.01 -12.25 5.36
C THR A 82 -18.21 -13.55 6.11
N LEU A 83 -19.26 -14.32 5.82
CA LEU A 83 -19.52 -15.61 6.48
C LEU A 83 -18.39 -16.63 6.22
N ARG A 84 -17.89 -16.70 4.98
CA ARG A 84 -16.75 -17.53 4.64
C ARG A 84 -15.51 -17.15 5.43
N SER A 85 -15.20 -15.85 5.53
CA SER A 85 -14.06 -15.38 6.33
C SER A 85 -14.22 -15.69 7.82
N MET A 86 -15.44 -15.57 8.36
CA MET A 86 -15.74 -15.93 9.75
C MET A 86 -15.46 -17.41 10.04
N TYR A 87 -15.91 -18.31 9.18
CA TYR A 87 -15.63 -19.74 9.34
C TYR A 87 -14.12 -20.02 9.34
N HIS A 88 -13.39 -19.43 8.39
CA HIS A 88 -11.95 -19.63 8.32
C HIS A 88 -11.21 -18.97 9.49
N MET A 89 -11.62 -17.80 9.99
CA MET A 89 -11.08 -17.22 11.24
C MET A 89 -11.31 -18.14 12.45
N ALA A 90 -12.50 -18.74 12.56
CA ALA A 90 -12.82 -19.66 13.66
C ALA A 90 -11.98 -20.94 13.67
N THR A 91 -11.44 -21.33 12.52
CA THR A 91 -10.75 -22.60 12.30
C THR A 91 -9.26 -22.46 11.95
N SER A 92 -8.70 -21.25 11.94
CA SER A 92 -7.28 -20.98 11.69
C SER A 92 -6.52 -20.62 12.96
N SER A 93 -5.21 -20.81 12.96
CA SER A 93 -4.30 -20.32 13.99
C SER A 93 -3.81 -18.90 13.73
N VAL A 94 -3.62 -18.54 12.44
CA VAL A 94 -3.17 -17.22 12.05
C VAL A 94 -4.10 -16.65 10.97
N CYS A 95 -4.39 -15.33 11.09
CA CYS A 95 -5.09 -14.55 10.07
C CYS A 95 -4.22 -13.36 9.68
N VAL A 96 -3.82 -13.28 8.42
CA VAL A 96 -3.05 -12.18 7.84
C VAL A 96 -3.98 -11.35 6.96
N LEU A 97 -3.95 -10.02 7.10
CA LEU A 97 -4.79 -9.14 6.28
C LEU A 97 -4.04 -7.90 5.83
N ASP A 98 -4.39 -7.39 4.65
CA ASP A 98 -3.76 -6.21 4.02
C ASP A 98 -4.60 -4.93 4.13
N ALA A 99 -5.81 -5.03 4.66
CA ALA A 99 -6.73 -3.90 4.79
C ALA A 99 -7.67 -4.09 5.99
N TYR A 100 -8.45 -3.06 6.32
CA TYR A 100 -9.50 -3.18 7.31
C TYR A 100 -10.56 -4.21 6.89
N TRP A 101 -10.75 -5.25 7.72
CA TRP A 101 -11.76 -6.29 7.53
C TRP A 101 -12.78 -6.24 8.66
N PRO A 102 -14.05 -5.87 8.40
CA PRO A 102 -15.04 -5.65 9.45
C PRO A 102 -15.21 -6.82 10.42
N ALA A 103 -15.33 -8.05 9.90
CA ALA A 103 -15.52 -9.24 10.73
C ALA A 103 -14.34 -9.49 11.69
N VAL A 104 -13.09 -9.20 11.26
CA VAL A 104 -11.92 -9.25 12.16
C VAL A 104 -12.10 -8.28 13.32
N SER A 105 -12.53 -7.06 13.04
CA SER A 105 -12.55 -5.99 14.04
C SER A 105 -13.71 -6.07 15.04
N ILE A 106 -14.88 -6.60 14.62
CA ILE A 106 -16.09 -6.58 15.46
C ILE A 106 -16.32 -7.85 16.26
N LEU A 107 -15.77 -9.01 15.83
CA LEU A 107 -16.04 -10.30 16.45
C LEU A 107 -15.07 -10.62 17.59
N HIS A 108 -15.51 -11.46 18.53
CA HIS A 108 -14.68 -11.97 19.61
C HIS A 108 -14.03 -13.30 19.19
N HIS A 109 -12.78 -13.23 18.78
CA HIS A 109 -12.03 -14.38 18.28
C HIS A 109 -11.65 -15.38 19.38
N LYS A 110 -11.28 -16.61 18.95
CA LYS A 110 -10.61 -17.57 19.84
C LYS A 110 -9.25 -17.00 20.26
N LYS A 111 -8.81 -17.33 21.47
CA LYS A 111 -7.47 -16.95 21.95
C LYS A 111 -6.34 -17.60 21.15
N SER A 112 -6.64 -18.69 20.44
CA SER A 112 -5.71 -19.39 19.55
C SER A 112 -5.56 -18.76 18.17
N LEU A 113 -6.34 -17.74 17.82
CA LEU A 113 -6.21 -17.01 16.57
C LEU A 113 -5.30 -15.81 16.78
N THR A 114 -4.19 -15.76 16.07
CA THR A 114 -3.33 -14.57 15.98
C THR A 114 -3.69 -13.78 14.72
N VAL A 115 -3.84 -12.47 14.85
CA VAL A 115 -4.23 -11.57 13.76
C VAL A 115 -3.08 -10.63 13.42
N ILE A 116 -2.56 -10.73 12.19
CA ILE A 116 -1.45 -9.91 11.67
C ILE A 116 -1.99 -8.96 10.61
N GLN A 117 -1.96 -7.66 10.88
CA GLN A 117 -2.25 -6.63 9.89
C GLN A 117 -0.98 -6.31 9.12
N MET A 118 -0.89 -6.78 7.87
CA MET A 118 0.26 -6.50 7.01
C MET A 118 0.18 -5.09 6.41
N TRP A 119 -1.03 -4.57 6.19
CA TRP A 119 -1.29 -3.34 5.46
C TRP A 119 -0.90 -3.45 3.98
N HIS A 120 -0.92 -2.33 3.25
CA HIS A 120 -0.68 -2.31 1.81
C HIS A 120 0.19 -1.12 1.35
N ALA A 121 0.80 -0.42 2.29
CA ALA A 121 1.72 0.68 2.01
C ALA A 121 2.92 0.61 2.94
N LEU A 122 4.11 0.89 2.40
CA LEU A 122 5.38 0.80 3.12
C LEU A 122 5.52 1.86 4.23
N GLY A 123 4.70 2.89 4.20
CA GLY A 123 4.71 3.96 5.20
C GLY A 123 3.39 4.71 5.28
N LYS A 124 3.42 5.83 5.96
CA LYS A 124 2.23 6.63 6.30
C LYS A 124 2.43 8.10 5.90
N ILE A 125 2.79 8.39 4.65
CA ILE A 125 2.89 9.77 4.15
C ILE A 125 1.56 10.50 4.37
N LYS A 126 0.46 9.88 3.93
CA LYS A 126 -0.92 10.37 4.11
C LYS A 126 -1.53 9.90 5.41
N GLN A 127 -2.38 10.71 5.99
CA GLN A 127 -3.24 10.29 7.10
C GLN A 127 -4.23 9.22 6.64
N SER A 128 -4.61 8.32 7.53
CA SER A 128 -5.57 7.25 7.26
C SER A 128 -6.23 6.75 8.54
N GLY A 129 -7.26 5.91 8.40
CA GLY A 129 -7.94 5.29 9.55
C GLY A 129 -8.53 6.32 10.51
N TYR A 130 -8.20 6.22 11.79
CA TYR A 130 -8.71 7.14 12.82
C TYR A 130 -8.25 8.59 12.66
N GLN A 131 -7.12 8.85 11.98
CA GLN A 131 -6.62 10.20 11.73
C GLN A 131 -7.50 11.01 10.76
N THR A 132 -8.29 10.33 9.93
CA THR A 132 -9.14 10.97 8.91
C THR A 132 -10.61 11.00 9.28
N LEU A 133 -10.98 10.61 10.51
CA LEU A 133 -12.37 10.67 10.94
C LEU A 133 -12.89 12.11 10.90
N GLY A 134 -14.02 12.30 10.21
CA GLY A 134 -14.64 13.61 10.04
C GLY A 134 -14.03 14.48 8.94
N LYS A 135 -12.96 14.04 8.28
CA LYS A 135 -12.46 14.65 7.04
C LYS A 135 -13.23 14.17 5.81
N GLU A 136 -13.14 14.91 4.71
CA GLU A 136 -13.82 14.57 3.45
C GLU A 136 -13.40 13.18 2.92
N SER A 137 -12.12 12.86 2.98
CA SER A 137 -11.56 11.56 2.58
C SER A 137 -11.80 10.43 3.60
N GLY A 138 -12.30 10.77 4.78
CA GLY A 138 -12.41 9.87 5.91
C GLY A 138 -13.77 9.17 6.04
N ARG A 139 -13.87 8.31 7.04
CA ARG A 139 -15.12 7.63 7.37
C ARG A 139 -15.91 8.42 8.39
N ASN A 140 -17.23 8.19 8.42
CA ASN A 140 -18.08 8.69 9.48
C ASN A 140 -17.60 8.18 10.86
N SER A 141 -17.36 9.09 11.79
CA SER A 141 -16.78 8.80 13.11
C SER A 141 -17.62 7.83 13.94
N ASP A 142 -18.94 7.98 13.93
CA ASP A 142 -19.86 7.09 14.65
C ASP A 142 -19.80 5.67 14.09
N MET A 143 -19.78 5.55 12.75
CA MET A 143 -19.72 4.24 12.07
C MET A 143 -18.37 3.56 12.31
N ALA A 144 -17.28 4.30 12.26
CA ALA A 144 -15.93 3.75 12.53
C ALA A 144 -15.84 3.18 13.96
N ARG A 145 -16.39 3.90 14.94
CA ARG A 145 -16.44 3.44 16.35
C ARG A 145 -17.38 2.23 16.52
N LEU A 146 -18.59 2.30 15.93
CA LEU A 146 -19.56 1.20 15.98
C LEU A 146 -18.99 -0.08 15.37
N MET A 147 -18.26 0.03 14.28
CA MET A 147 -17.63 -1.09 13.58
C MET A 147 -16.26 -1.46 14.16
N LYS A 148 -15.85 -0.88 15.31
CA LYS A 148 -14.56 -1.12 15.97
C LYS A 148 -13.40 -1.09 14.97
N MET A 149 -13.37 -0.10 14.08
CA MET A 149 -12.41 -0.02 12.99
C MET A 149 -10.97 -0.27 13.50
N HIS A 150 -10.22 -1.13 12.83
CA HIS A 150 -8.84 -1.49 13.14
C HIS A 150 -8.59 -2.13 14.54
N LYS A 151 -9.61 -2.72 15.16
CA LYS A 151 -9.41 -3.48 16.41
C LYS A 151 -9.10 -4.96 16.15
N ASN A 152 -8.65 -5.65 17.19
CA ASN A 152 -8.30 -7.07 17.21
C ASN A 152 -7.07 -7.45 16.37
N TYR A 153 -6.12 -6.53 16.16
CA TYR A 153 -4.80 -6.88 15.64
C TYR A 153 -3.84 -7.21 16.77
N ASP A 154 -3.16 -8.34 16.67
CA ASP A 154 -2.08 -8.73 17.59
C ASP A 154 -0.77 -8.09 17.13
N TYR A 155 -0.49 -8.13 15.82
CA TYR A 155 0.67 -7.52 15.20
C TYR A 155 0.28 -6.65 14.00
N ILE A 156 1.08 -5.61 13.77
CA ILE A 156 0.93 -4.70 12.63
C ILE A 156 2.31 -4.55 11.99
N ILE A 157 2.41 -4.89 10.71
CA ILE A 157 3.64 -4.71 9.96
C ILE A 157 3.80 -3.23 9.60
N ALA A 158 4.96 -2.69 9.91
CA ALA A 158 5.33 -1.29 9.66
C ALA A 158 6.68 -1.20 8.93
N GLY A 159 6.93 -0.08 8.27
CA GLY A 159 8.21 0.28 7.69
C GLY A 159 9.23 0.72 8.75
N GLY A 160 10.02 1.75 8.47
CA GLY A 160 10.96 2.32 9.44
C GLY A 160 10.25 2.84 10.70
N ARG A 161 11.00 2.90 11.81
CA ARG A 161 10.44 3.28 13.14
C ARG A 161 9.84 4.69 13.17
N ALA A 162 10.30 5.59 12.32
CA ALA A 162 9.74 6.94 12.22
C ALA A 162 8.24 6.95 11.84
N TRP A 163 7.73 5.87 11.24
CA TRP A 163 6.30 5.72 10.94
C TRP A 163 5.45 5.30 12.14
N ASN A 164 6.04 4.78 13.24
CA ASN A 164 5.32 4.19 14.36
C ASN A 164 4.23 5.11 14.95
N PRO A 165 4.50 6.41 15.25
CA PRO A 165 3.47 7.28 15.80
C PRO A 165 2.25 7.42 14.88
N PHE A 166 2.46 7.35 13.57
CA PHE A 166 1.39 7.48 12.58
C PHE A 166 0.60 6.18 12.42
N TYR A 167 1.26 5.01 12.52
CA TYR A 167 0.56 3.73 12.61
C TYR A 167 -0.31 3.66 13.87
N CYS A 168 0.24 4.05 15.03
CA CYS A 168 -0.50 4.08 16.29
C CYS A 168 -1.74 4.97 16.21
N LYS A 169 -1.61 6.19 15.70
CA LYS A 169 -2.74 7.11 15.49
C LYS A 169 -3.74 6.60 14.47
N SER A 170 -3.26 6.00 13.36
CA SER A 170 -4.11 5.50 12.27
C SER A 170 -4.97 4.31 12.69
N PHE A 171 -4.43 3.41 13.50
CA PHE A 171 -5.10 2.18 13.92
C PHE A 171 -5.61 2.20 15.36
N ASP A 172 -5.42 3.31 16.09
CA ASP A 172 -5.77 3.45 17.51
C ASP A 172 -5.20 2.28 18.30
N THR A 173 -3.86 2.18 18.28
CA THR A 173 -3.06 1.08 18.86
C THR A 173 -1.78 1.61 19.51
N THR A 174 -0.95 0.73 20.03
CA THR A 174 0.31 1.01 20.72
C THR A 174 1.52 0.42 19.98
N GLU A 175 2.71 0.93 20.25
CA GLU A 175 3.93 0.58 19.51
C GLU A 175 4.38 -0.87 19.74
N ASP A 176 4.04 -1.48 20.86
CA ASP A 176 4.36 -2.87 21.19
C ASP A 176 3.78 -3.89 20.20
N LYS A 177 2.77 -3.50 19.42
CA LYS A 177 2.19 -4.31 18.34
C LYS A 177 2.87 -4.14 16.99
N LEU A 178 3.76 -3.16 16.84
CA LEU A 178 4.39 -2.85 15.56
C LEU A 178 5.64 -3.68 15.33
N ILE A 179 5.72 -4.30 14.14
CA ILE A 179 6.90 -5.03 13.65
C ILE A 179 7.50 -4.24 12.49
N ASN A 180 8.67 -3.63 12.71
CA ASN A 180 9.31 -2.74 11.75
C ASN A 180 10.20 -3.51 10.76
N CYS A 181 9.61 -4.39 9.97
CA CYS A 181 10.31 -5.19 8.97
C CYS A 181 9.99 -4.81 7.51
N GLY A 182 9.02 -3.92 7.30
CA GLY A 182 8.55 -3.60 5.95
C GLY A 182 7.66 -4.68 5.35
N LEU A 183 7.37 -4.57 4.06
CA LEU A 183 6.50 -5.48 3.31
C LEU A 183 7.32 -6.35 2.34
N PRO A 184 6.84 -7.55 1.96
CA PRO A 184 7.48 -8.44 1.00
C PRO A 184 7.87 -7.78 -0.32
N ARG A 185 7.08 -6.80 -0.77
CA ARG A 185 7.39 -6.03 -2.00
C ARG A 185 8.75 -5.32 -1.96
N ILE A 186 9.31 -5.03 -0.78
CA ILE A 186 10.69 -4.50 -0.67
C ILE A 186 11.68 -5.52 -1.22
N ASP A 187 11.53 -6.78 -0.79
CA ASP A 187 12.40 -7.87 -1.19
C ASP A 187 12.20 -8.17 -2.68
N HIS A 188 10.95 -8.16 -3.13
CA HIS A 188 10.58 -8.32 -4.53
C HIS A 188 11.25 -7.26 -5.41
N LEU A 189 11.10 -5.99 -5.07
CA LEU A 189 11.73 -4.87 -5.79
C LEU A 189 13.25 -5.02 -5.91
N LEU A 190 13.91 -5.37 -4.81
CA LEU A 190 15.37 -5.56 -4.80
C LEU A 190 15.79 -6.75 -5.67
N ASN A 191 15.05 -7.85 -5.62
CA ASN A 191 15.38 -9.08 -6.34
C ASN A 191 15.07 -9.00 -7.83
N THR A 192 14.08 -8.21 -8.25
CA THR A 192 13.65 -8.12 -9.66
C THR A 192 14.16 -6.88 -10.38
N ALA A 193 14.84 -5.96 -9.70
CA ALA A 193 15.28 -4.67 -10.27
C ALA A 193 16.05 -4.81 -11.59
N GLU A 194 17.04 -5.71 -11.65
CA GLU A 194 17.86 -5.93 -12.84
C GLU A 194 17.08 -6.61 -13.99
N GLU A 195 16.17 -7.52 -13.65
CA GLU A 195 15.29 -8.18 -14.64
C GLU A 195 14.31 -7.17 -15.22
N ASN A 196 13.64 -6.38 -14.36
CA ASN A 196 12.72 -5.32 -14.78
C ASN A 196 13.46 -4.30 -15.68
N ARG A 197 14.66 -3.87 -15.27
CA ARG A 197 15.46 -2.97 -16.09
C ARG A 197 15.74 -3.55 -17.48
N ARG A 198 16.16 -4.81 -17.56
CA ARG A 198 16.42 -5.48 -18.86
C ARG A 198 15.15 -5.58 -19.68
N SER A 199 14.03 -5.92 -19.08
CA SER A 199 12.73 -6.05 -19.76
C SER A 199 12.25 -4.71 -20.33
N VAL A 200 12.32 -3.64 -19.53
CA VAL A 200 11.95 -2.29 -19.95
C VAL A 200 12.86 -1.80 -21.08
N LEU A 201 14.18 -1.92 -20.94
CA LEU A 201 15.13 -1.50 -21.98
C LEU A 201 15.11 -2.41 -23.23
N GLY A 202 14.55 -3.60 -23.14
CA GLY A 202 14.25 -4.47 -24.25
C GLY A 202 13.03 -4.02 -25.05
N ALA A 203 11.98 -3.56 -24.34
CA ALA A 203 10.76 -3.03 -24.94
C ALA A 203 10.95 -1.59 -25.49
N TYR A 204 11.76 -0.78 -24.79
CA TYR A 204 12.05 0.63 -25.12
C TYR A 204 13.58 0.86 -25.20
N PRO A 205 14.25 0.41 -26.27
CA PRO A 205 15.71 0.53 -26.40
C PRO A 205 16.22 1.97 -26.36
N GLU A 206 15.40 2.93 -26.81
CA GLU A 206 15.70 4.36 -26.84
C GLU A 206 15.87 4.98 -25.44
N PHE A 207 15.37 4.33 -24.39
CA PHE A 207 15.57 4.80 -23.00
C PHE A 207 17.02 4.74 -22.55
N LYS A 208 17.90 4.01 -23.27
CA LYS A 208 19.32 3.92 -22.94
C LYS A 208 20.05 5.25 -23.12
N ASP A 209 19.60 6.03 -24.12
CA ASP A 209 20.26 7.25 -24.57
C ASP A 209 19.47 8.52 -24.17
N ARG A 210 18.42 8.35 -23.33
CA ARG A 210 17.57 9.43 -22.89
C ARG A 210 17.53 9.53 -21.37
N THR A 211 17.24 10.72 -20.87
CA THR A 211 16.87 10.92 -19.46
C THR A 211 15.42 10.45 -19.27
N VAL A 212 15.24 9.38 -18.52
CA VAL A 212 13.93 8.77 -18.30
C VAL A 212 13.30 9.32 -17.03
N VAL A 213 12.18 10.03 -17.17
CA VAL A 213 11.40 10.60 -16.08
C VAL A 213 10.09 9.84 -15.92
N LEU A 214 9.91 9.15 -14.80
CA LEU A 214 8.67 8.44 -14.48
C LEU A 214 7.77 9.32 -13.63
N TYR A 215 6.60 9.71 -14.15
CA TYR A 215 5.56 10.42 -13.41
C TYR A 215 4.48 9.43 -12.93
N ALA A 216 4.39 9.23 -11.62
CA ALA A 216 3.46 8.29 -10.99
C ALA A 216 2.74 8.93 -9.80
N PRO A 217 1.71 9.75 -10.03
CA PRO A 217 1.01 10.50 -8.99
C PRO A 217 0.01 9.65 -8.20
N THR A 218 -0.48 10.17 -7.08
CA THR A 218 -1.63 9.63 -6.35
C THR A 218 -2.89 9.68 -7.23
N PHE A 219 -3.66 8.61 -7.22
CA PHE A 219 -4.98 8.59 -7.85
C PHE A 219 -5.92 9.66 -7.28
N ARG A 220 -6.55 10.44 -8.15
CA ARG A 220 -7.56 11.44 -7.83
C ARG A 220 -8.80 11.24 -8.69
N ARG A 221 -9.99 11.28 -8.07
CA ARG A 221 -11.25 11.01 -8.81
C ARG A 221 -11.71 12.17 -9.68
N ASN A 222 -11.46 13.41 -9.30
CA ASN A 222 -12.07 14.61 -9.88
C ASN A 222 -11.10 15.78 -10.06
N ILE A 223 -9.79 15.55 -10.09
CA ILE A 223 -8.80 16.62 -10.24
C ILE A 223 -8.07 16.41 -11.56
N GLU A 224 -7.96 17.46 -12.37
CA GLU A 224 -7.12 17.51 -13.55
C GLU A 224 -5.69 17.15 -13.17
N LEU A 225 -5.10 16.20 -13.90
CA LEU A 225 -3.71 15.83 -13.70
C LEU A 225 -2.85 16.86 -14.44
N HIS A 226 -2.13 17.70 -13.72
CA HIS A 226 -1.19 18.68 -14.30
C HIS A 226 0.08 18.01 -14.88
N TRP A 227 -0.05 16.81 -15.44
CA TRP A 227 1.06 16.09 -16.04
C TRP A 227 1.44 16.66 -17.41
N GLU A 228 0.46 17.18 -18.15
CA GLU A 228 0.66 17.72 -19.51
C GLU A 228 1.61 18.91 -19.47
N GLU A 229 1.39 19.85 -18.55
CA GLU A 229 2.28 21.00 -18.37
C GLU A 229 3.71 20.58 -18.05
N LEU A 230 3.89 19.58 -17.17
CA LEU A 230 5.21 19.06 -16.85
C LEU A 230 5.83 18.31 -18.03
N ALA A 231 5.04 17.51 -18.76
CA ALA A 231 5.47 16.80 -19.94
C ALA A 231 5.95 17.77 -21.03
N ASP A 232 5.18 18.81 -21.31
CA ASP A 232 5.52 19.83 -22.32
C ASP A 232 6.86 20.50 -21.99
N ARG A 233 7.08 20.86 -20.72
CA ARG A 233 8.35 21.47 -20.28
C ARG A 233 9.54 20.55 -20.38
N LEU A 234 9.38 19.26 -20.03
CA LEU A 234 10.47 18.30 -20.05
C LEU A 234 10.79 17.81 -21.47
N THR A 235 9.78 17.71 -22.33
CA THR A 235 9.95 17.25 -23.72
C THR A 235 10.28 18.36 -24.73
N GLU A 236 10.52 19.60 -24.25
CA GLU A 236 11.23 20.62 -25.06
C GLU A 236 12.65 20.15 -25.42
N GLU A 237 13.22 19.24 -24.63
CA GLU A 237 14.53 18.63 -24.87
C GLU A 237 14.35 17.23 -25.52
N GLU A 238 14.98 17.03 -26.68
CA GLU A 238 14.84 15.79 -27.46
C GLU A 238 15.35 14.52 -26.74
N ASN A 239 16.24 14.68 -25.76
CA ASN A 239 16.84 13.59 -25.02
C ASN A 239 16.07 13.13 -23.79
N VAL A 240 14.84 13.61 -23.56
CA VAL A 240 13.98 13.18 -22.45
C VAL A 240 12.94 12.17 -22.95
N ALA A 241 12.71 11.12 -22.16
CA ALA A 241 11.59 10.22 -22.24
C ALA A 241 10.73 10.39 -21.00
N PHE A 242 9.49 10.86 -21.17
CA PHE A 242 8.57 11.10 -20.08
C PHE A 242 7.54 9.98 -20.00
N ILE A 243 7.58 9.19 -18.93
CA ILE A 243 6.64 8.07 -18.71
C ILE A 243 5.55 8.53 -17.77
N VAL A 244 4.29 8.42 -18.18
CA VAL A 244 3.13 8.74 -17.34
C VAL A 244 2.41 7.47 -16.92
N LYS A 245 2.39 7.16 -15.64
CA LYS A 245 1.61 6.07 -15.07
C LYS A 245 0.40 6.61 -14.34
N SER A 246 -0.70 6.68 -15.06
CA SER A 246 -2.00 6.99 -14.47
C SER A 246 -2.64 5.77 -13.81
N HIS A 247 -3.74 5.99 -13.12
CA HIS A 247 -4.56 4.88 -12.62
C HIS A 247 -5.16 4.09 -13.80
N PRO A 248 -5.31 2.75 -13.70
CA PRO A 248 -5.84 1.90 -14.79
C PRO A 248 -7.19 2.32 -15.40
N ASN A 249 -7.95 3.15 -14.69
CA ASN A 249 -9.23 3.66 -15.16
C ASN A 249 -9.13 5.00 -15.94
N GLN A 250 -7.92 5.51 -16.17
CA GLN A 250 -7.67 6.74 -16.92
C GLN A 250 -6.81 6.39 -18.14
N GLN A 251 -7.42 6.39 -19.32
CA GLN A 251 -6.66 6.34 -20.57
C GLN A 251 -6.07 7.72 -20.84
N LEU A 252 -4.75 7.77 -20.94
CA LEU A 252 -4.05 8.96 -21.39
C LEU A 252 -3.90 8.91 -22.90
N VAL A 253 -4.34 9.95 -23.57
CA VAL A 253 -4.15 10.15 -25.00
C VAL A 253 -3.21 11.33 -25.17
N THR A 254 -2.11 11.12 -25.87
CA THR A 254 -1.13 12.18 -26.17
C THR A 254 -0.58 11.97 -27.59
N ASP A 255 -0.39 13.05 -28.30
CA ASP A 255 0.27 13.05 -29.62
C ASP A 255 1.79 13.35 -29.50
N ASN A 256 2.29 13.56 -28.28
CA ASN A 256 3.71 13.83 -28.04
C ASN A 256 4.52 12.53 -28.08
N PRO A 257 5.45 12.36 -29.05
CA PRO A 257 6.20 11.12 -29.25
C PRO A 257 7.24 10.83 -28.16
N GLN A 258 7.49 11.76 -27.23
CA GLN A 258 8.40 11.60 -26.10
C GLN A 258 7.64 11.24 -24.80
N VAL A 259 6.30 11.15 -24.87
CA VAL A 259 5.46 10.74 -23.75
C VAL A 259 5.03 9.28 -23.93
N TYR A 260 5.32 8.46 -22.93
CA TYR A 260 5.10 7.02 -22.91
C TYR A 260 4.12 6.63 -21.82
N THR A 261 3.30 5.61 -22.06
CA THR A 261 2.41 5.02 -21.02
C THR A 261 2.96 3.71 -20.48
N CYS A 262 3.75 3.00 -21.27
CA CYS A 262 4.37 1.71 -20.94
C CYS A 262 3.38 0.74 -20.29
N ASP A 263 2.23 0.49 -20.94
CA ASP A 263 1.06 -0.16 -20.34
C ASP A 263 1.31 -1.60 -19.89
N GLU A 264 2.29 -2.29 -20.49
CA GLU A 264 2.73 -3.62 -20.15
C GLU A 264 3.49 -3.72 -18.82
N PHE A 265 4.00 -2.58 -18.30
CA PHE A 265 4.73 -2.52 -17.04
C PHE A 265 3.93 -1.77 -15.95
N LYS A 266 4.02 -2.22 -14.71
CA LYS A 266 3.53 -1.45 -13.57
C LYS A 266 4.47 -0.28 -13.25
N ALA A 267 3.97 0.75 -12.56
CA ALA A 267 4.81 1.88 -12.14
C ALA A 267 6.04 1.43 -11.33
N VAL A 268 5.88 0.43 -10.47
CA VAL A 268 6.98 -0.11 -9.64
C VAL A 268 8.06 -0.82 -10.46
N ASP A 269 7.69 -1.48 -11.58
CA ASP A 269 8.63 -2.18 -12.46
C ASP A 269 9.54 -1.17 -13.20
N LEU A 270 8.97 0.00 -13.53
CA LEU A 270 9.66 1.10 -14.20
C LEU A 270 10.67 1.85 -13.32
N LEU A 271 10.56 1.73 -11.99
CA LEU A 271 11.50 2.37 -11.05
C LEU A 271 12.95 1.96 -11.27
N SER A 272 13.20 0.75 -11.76
CA SER A 272 14.55 0.26 -12.04
C SER A 272 15.17 0.89 -13.30
N SER A 273 14.35 1.47 -14.18
CA SER A 273 14.76 1.98 -15.48
C SER A 273 14.67 3.49 -15.62
N CYS A 274 13.96 4.20 -14.71
CA CYS A 274 13.92 5.65 -14.75
C CYS A 274 15.15 6.28 -14.07
N ASP A 275 15.56 7.46 -14.51
CA ASP A 275 16.58 8.28 -13.85
C ASP A 275 15.97 9.08 -12.71
N TYR A 276 14.75 9.58 -12.92
CA TYR A 276 14.00 10.34 -11.92
C TYR A 276 12.58 9.79 -11.76
N LEU A 277 12.15 9.62 -10.52
CA LEU A 277 10.75 9.47 -10.18
C LEU A 277 10.15 10.84 -9.86
N VAL A 278 9.06 11.19 -10.49
CA VAL A 278 8.21 12.33 -10.10
C VAL A 278 6.91 11.79 -9.55
N THR A 279 6.57 12.19 -8.36
CA THR A 279 5.33 11.76 -7.69
C THR A 279 4.77 12.91 -6.83
N ASP A 280 3.79 12.63 -6.00
CA ASP A 280 3.21 13.59 -5.07
C ASP A 280 3.14 13.01 -3.64
N TYR A 281 1.98 12.61 -3.19
CA TYR A 281 1.73 11.99 -1.87
C TYR A 281 1.67 10.46 -1.94
N SER A 282 2.09 9.87 -3.04
CA SER A 282 1.99 8.43 -3.30
C SER A 282 3.05 7.64 -2.54
N ALA A 283 2.66 6.43 -2.13
CA ALA A 283 3.59 5.50 -1.45
C ALA A 283 4.74 5.03 -2.37
N ILE A 284 4.61 5.17 -3.70
CA ILE A 284 5.68 4.82 -4.66
C ILE A 284 6.98 5.59 -4.39
N ALA A 285 6.91 6.76 -3.73
CA ALA A 285 8.10 7.49 -3.28
C ALA A 285 8.96 6.65 -2.31
N ILE A 286 8.32 5.83 -1.46
CA ILE A 286 9.03 4.95 -0.52
C ILE A 286 9.63 3.77 -1.29
N GLU A 287 8.93 3.23 -2.27
CA GLU A 287 9.43 2.18 -3.17
C GLU A 287 10.59 2.69 -4.02
N GLY A 288 10.52 3.93 -4.51
CA GLY A 288 11.64 4.63 -5.15
C GLY A 288 12.85 4.76 -4.22
N ALA A 289 12.61 5.12 -2.94
CA ALA A 289 13.67 5.20 -1.94
C ALA A 289 14.32 3.84 -1.65
N VAL A 290 13.58 2.72 -1.69
CA VAL A 290 14.16 1.36 -1.57
C VAL A 290 15.24 1.14 -2.65
N LEU A 291 14.98 1.55 -3.87
CA LEU A 291 15.92 1.43 -5.00
C LEU A 291 16.89 2.61 -5.10
N SER A 292 16.97 3.49 -4.10
CA SER A 292 17.77 4.73 -4.12
C SER A 292 17.49 5.60 -5.35
N ARG A 293 16.24 5.59 -5.82
CA ARG A 293 15.86 6.33 -7.01
C ARG A 293 15.68 7.81 -6.67
N PRO A 294 16.36 8.75 -7.38
CA PRO A 294 16.12 10.17 -7.26
C PRO A 294 14.63 10.48 -7.43
N THR A 295 14.01 11.04 -6.40
CA THR A 295 12.56 11.27 -6.35
C THR A 295 12.26 12.74 -6.12
N TYR A 296 11.49 13.33 -7.03
CA TYR A 296 10.94 14.67 -6.90
C TYR A 296 9.45 14.60 -6.59
N TYR A 297 8.99 15.56 -5.80
CA TYR A 297 7.58 15.66 -5.41
C TYR A 297 6.95 16.87 -6.10
N TYR A 298 5.99 16.61 -6.98
CA TYR A 298 5.22 17.64 -7.67
C TYR A 298 3.87 17.82 -6.98
N VAL A 299 3.78 18.85 -6.13
CA VAL A 299 2.68 19.04 -5.18
C VAL A 299 1.94 20.36 -5.46
N TYR A 300 1.42 20.52 -6.69
CA TYR A 300 0.69 21.70 -7.16
C TYR A 300 -0.54 22.04 -6.31
N ASP A 301 -1.16 21.05 -5.66
CA ASP A 301 -2.37 21.15 -4.84
C ASP A 301 -2.09 20.98 -3.32
N TYR A 302 -0.86 21.26 -2.86
CA TYR A 302 -0.39 20.89 -1.50
C TYR A 302 -1.33 21.32 -0.38
N GLU A 303 -1.77 22.59 -0.37
CA GLU A 303 -2.62 23.12 0.71
C GLU A 303 -4.01 22.45 0.70
N GLU A 304 -4.61 22.32 -0.47
CA GLU A 304 -5.92 21.68 -0.64
C GLU A 304 -5.85 20.20 -0.24
N TYR A 305 -4.81 19.49 -0.69
CA TYR A 305 -4.63 18.08 -0.37
C TYR A 305 -4.41 17.87 1.14
N ARG A 306 -3.58 18.73 1.75
CA ARG A 306 -3.32 18.70 3.19
C ARG A 306 -4.59 18.92 4.02
N GLU A 307 -5.43 19.85 3.61
CA GLU A 307 -6.71 20.14 4.29
C GLU A 307 -7.68 18.97 4.16
N LYS A 308 -7.92 18.48 2.94
CA LYS A 308 -8.92 17.43 2.67
C LYS A 308 -8.50 16.04 3.16
N ASN A 309 -7.25 15.67 3.00
CA ASN A 309 -6.76 14.32 3.27
C ASN A 309 -5.90 14.23 4.54
N GLY A 310 -5.12 15.26 4.81
CA GLY A 310 -4.14 15.28 5.88
C GLY A 310 -2.83 14.56 5.52
N MET A 311 -1.74 15.12 6.02
CA MET A 311 -0.38 14.60 5.88
C MET A 311 0.19 14.25 7.25
N ASN A 312 1.02 13.23 7.31
CA ASN A 312 1.73 12.84 8.53
C ASN A 312 3.14 13.43 8.61
N ILE A 313 3.72 13.74 7.47
CA ILE A 313 5.06 14.34 7.34
C ILE A 313 4.97 15.60 6.48
N ASP A 314 5.87 16.52 6.70
CA ASP A 314 6.08 17.66 5.81
C ASP A 314 7.13 17.30 4.77
N LEU A 315 6.71 17.19 3.51
CA LEU A 315 7.61 16.80 2.42
C LEU A 315 8.71 17.84 2.19
N PHE A 316 8.46 19.13 2.44
CA PHE A 316 9.46 20.19 2.27
C PHE A 316 10.59 20.07 3.31
N GLU A 317 10.26 19.62 4.55
CA GLU A 317 11.23 19.36 5.60
C GLU A 317 11.98 18.05 5.38
N GLU A 318 11.27 16.99 4.95
CA GLU A 318 11.85 15.66 4.80
C GLU A 318 12.68 15.49 3.52
N MET A 319 12.35 16.22 2.45
CA MET A 319 13.03 16.15 1.15
C MET A 319 13.38 17.56 0.64
N PRO A 320 14.22 18.32 1.36
CA PRO A 320 14.57 19.68 1.00
C PRO A 320 15.21 19.76 -0.38
N GLY A 321 14.70 20.68 -1.21
CA GLY A 321 15.15 20.85 -2.60
C GLY A 321 14.61 19.81 -3.59
N CYS A 322 13.74 18.89 -3.15
CA CYS A 322 13.12 17.88 -4.00
C CYS A 322 11.59 18.08 -4.15
N VAL A 323 10.99 19.12 -3.55
CA VAL A 323 9.54 19.36 -3.53
C VAL A 323 9.20 20.65 -4.28
N PHE A 324 8.32 20.56 -5.27
CA PHE A 324 7.99 21.66 -6.18
C PHE A 324 6.49 21.82 -6.34
N ARG A 325 6.05 23.07 -6.49
CA ARG A 325 4.63 23.42 -6.70
C ARG A 325 4.30 23.75 -8.15
N THR A 326 5.32 24.05 -8.95
CA THR A 326 5.17 24.42 -10.37
C THR A 326 5.92 23.46 -11.28
N ALA A 327 5.38 23.23 -12.47
CA ALA A 327 6.05 22.43 -13.48
C ALA A 327 7.36 23.07 -13.95
N ASP A 328 7.39 24.39 -14.09
CA ASP A 328 8.56 25.15 -14.53
C ASP A 328 9.77 24.96 -13.60
N ASP A 329 9.58 25.08 -12.28
CA ASP A 329 10.67 24.93 -11.32
C ASP A 329 11.16 23.49 -11.26
N LEU A 330 10.24 22.53 -11.32
CA LEU A 330 10.58 21.11 -11.33
C LEU A 330 11.35 20.73 -12.61
N ALA A 331 10.87 21.16 -13.77
CA ALA A 331 11.55 20.88 -15.04
C ALA A 331 12.97 21.45 -15.07
N LYS A 332 13.16 22.72 -14.64
CA LYS A 332 14.50 23.34 -14.54
C LYS A 332 15.47 22.55 -13.69
N VAL A 333 15.01 22.00 -12.56
CA VAL A 333 15.87 21.21 -11.66
C VAL A 333 16.20 19.85 -12.29
N ILE A 334 15.22 19.15 -12.86
CA ILE A 334 15.46 17.87 -13.57
C ILE A 334 16.47 18.08 -14.71
N MET A 335 16.27 19.10 -15.55
CA MET A 335 17.16 19.42 -16.68
C MET A 335 18.56 19.83 -16.25
N SER A 336 18.71 20.40 -15.05
CA SER A 336 20.04 20.73 -14.50
C SER A 336 20.87 19.51 -14.08
N GLY A 337 20.24 18.32 -13.96
CA GLY A 337 20.86 17.09 -13.45
C GLY A 337 21.23 17.15 -11.97
N LYS A 338 20.82 18.19 -11.24
CA LYS A 338 21.14 18.37 -9.82
C LYS A 338 20.08 17.71 -8.95
N TYR A 339 20.49 16.83 -8.06
CA TYR A 339 19.61 16.19 -7.09
C TYR A 339 20.22 16.22 -5.68
N ASN A 340 19.39 16.37 -4.67
CA ASN A 340 19.83 16.33 -3.27
C ASN A 340 19.87 14.88 -2.77
N TYR A 341 20.97 14.19 -3.03
CA TYR A 341 21.19 12.80 -2.58
C TYR A 341 21.27 12.69 -1.06
N GLU A 342 21.70 13.73 -0.35
CA GLU A 342 21.73 13.73 1.12
C GLU A 342 20.32 13.66 1.71
N ALA A 343 19.38 14.39 1.13
CA ALA A 343 17.97 14.31 1.53
C ALA A 343 17.40 12.91 1.33
N LEU A 344 17.69 12.29 0.18
CA LEU A 344 17.26 10.90 -0.10
C LEU A 344 17.86 9.92 0.92
N GLU A 345 19.14 10.00 1.21
CA GLU A 345 19.79 9.11 2.18
C GLU A 345 19.25 9.30 3.61
N ASN A 346 18.98 10.54 4.01
CA ASN A 346 18.36 10.83 5.29
C ASN A 346 16.93 10.27 5.36
N TYR A 347 16.14 10.44 4.27
CA TYR A 347 14.81 9.87 4.14
C TYR A 347 14.84 8.34 4.24
N ARG A 348 15.75 7.68 3.52
CA ARG A 348 15.94 6.23 3.56
C ARG A 348 16.27 5.72 4.97
N LYS A 349 17.26 6.32 5.63
CA LYS A 349 17.65 5.97 7.01
C LYS A 349 16.51 6.14 8.01
N LYS A 350 15.68 7.15 7.82
CA LYS A 350 14.58 7.48 8.73
C LYS A 350 13.36 6.60 8.52
N TYR A 351 13.00 6.31 7.28
CA TYR A 351 11.69 5.78 6.90
C TYR A 351 11.69 4.33 6.40
N LEU A 352 12.82 3.81 5.97
CA LEU A 352 12.92 2.40 5.58
C LEU A 352 13.24 1.50 6.78
N PRO A 353 12.93 0.20 6.71
CA PRO A 353 13.38 -0.77 7.72
C PRO A 353 14.91 -0.80 7.82
N GLU A 354 15.44 -1.10 9.01
CA GLU A 354 16.89 -1.19 9.25
C GLU A 354 17.58 -2.22 8.35
N LYS A 355 16.88 -3.32 8.02
CA LYS A 355 17.36 -4.36 7.10
C LYS A 355 16.41 -4.48 5.92
N LEU A 356 16.88 -4.13 4.75
CA LEU A 356 16.17 -4.37 3.49
C LEU A 356 16.45 -5.81 3.01
N GLY A 357 15.51 -6.37 2.23
CA GLY A 357 15.65 -7.70 1.64
C GLY A 357 15.36 -8.86 2.61
N THR A 358 14.74 -8.60 3.76
CA THR A 358 14.40 -9.62 4.76
C THR A 358 12.94 -9.55 5.23
N SER A 359 12.13 -8.73 4.62
CA SER A 359 10.74 -8.49 5.03
C SER A 359 9.89 -9.75 4.93
N THR A 360 9.99 -10.46 3.81
CA THR A 360 9.26 -11.72 3.55
C THR A 360 9.62 -12.78 4.58
N GLU A 361 10.91 -12.91 4.88
CA GLU A 361 11.38 -13.88 5.86
C GLU A 361 10.87 -13.56 7.25
N GLN A 362 11.02 -12.32 7.72
CA GLN A 362 10.57 -11.91 9.05
C GLN A 362 9.06 -12.08 9.25
N ILE A 363 8.25 -11.75 8.24
CA ILE A 363 6.79 -11.97 8.29
C ILE A 363 6.46 -13.46 8.29
N THR A 364 7.15 -14.25 7.49
CA THR A 364 6.95 -15.69 7.44
C THR A 364 7.29 -16.36 8.77
N GLU A 365 8.40 -15.99 9.40
CA GLU A 365 8.74 -16.50 10.73
C GLU A 365 7.71 -16.07 11.79
N LEU A 366 7.25 -14.81 11.76
CA LEU A 366 6.17 -14.36 12.63
C LEU A 366 4.91 -15.21 12.49
N ILE A 367 4.54 -15.59 11.26
CA ILE A 367 3.42 -16.49 11.01
C ILE A 367 3.69 -17.88 11.61
N ILE A 368 4.87 -18.46 11.34
CA ILE A 368 5.25 -19.81 11.81
C ILE A 368 5.26 -19.88 13.33
N ASP A 369 5.82 -18.86 14.00
CA ASP A 369 5.88 -18.80 15.47
C ASP A 369 4.49 -18.75 16.10
N ASN A 370 3.52 -18.18 15.41
CA ASN A 370 2.13 -18.09 15.85
C ASN A 370 1.27 -19.29 15.42
N MET A 371 1.74 -20.14 14.48
CA MET A 371 1.12 -21.42 14.17
C MET A 371 1.34 -22.47 15.26
N ARG A 372 2.31 -22.29 16.15
CA ARG A 372 2.70 -23.22 17.22
C ARG A 372 2.02 -22.96 18.56
N LYS A 373 1.15 -21.99 18.62
CA LYS A 373 0.37 -21.67 19.84
C LYS A 373 -0.98 -22.44 19.82
#